data_7735f9e5882b779a03bc6024185b6c61
#
_entry.id   7735f9e5882b779a03bc6024185b6c61
#
_cell.length_a   1.000
_cell.length_b   1.000
_cell.length_c   1.000
_cell.angle_alpha   90.00
_cell.angle_beta   90.00
_cell.angle_gamma   90.00
#
_symmetry.space_group_name_H-M   'P 1'
#
loop_
_entity.id
_entity.type
_entity.pdbx_description
1 polymer ?
#
loop_
_entity_poly.entity_id
_entity_poly.type
_entity_poly.pdbx_seq_one_letter_code
_entity_poly.pdbx_strand_id
1 'polypeptide(L)'
;MIDINTFIKCLKKNDFNFVTGVPDSLLKNLCFEFENTYKNDHITAANEGAAVGIGIGYHLKTGKIPVIYLQNSGLGNMVNPILSLADPKVFNIPL
;
A
#
# COMPACT_ATOMS: atom_id res chain seq x y z
N MET A 1 18.90 6.45 -9.79
CA MET A 1 17.79 6.62 -8.83
C MET A 1 16.49 6.75 -9.61
N ILE A 2 15.44 6.06 -9.15
CA ILE A 2 14.13 6.13 -9.82
C ILE A 2 13.50 7.50 -9.54
N ASP A 3 13.02 8.16 -10.58
CA ASP A 3 12.28 9.41 -10.44
C ASP A 3 10.87 9.12 -9.86
N ILE A 4 10.54 9.78 -8.76
CA ILE A 4 9.28 9.54 -8.03
C ILE A 4 8.07 9.84 -8.91
N ASN A 5 8.08 10.93 -9.66
CA ASN A 5 6.97 11.29 -10.53
C ASN A 5 6.74 10.26 -11.62
N THR A 6 7.81 9.75 -12.21
CA THR A 6 7.74 8.68 -13.21
C THR A 6 7.18 7.40 -12.60
N PHE A 7 7.61 7.05 -11.39
CA PHE A 7 7.09 5.89 -10.66
C PHE A 7 5.58 6.01 -10.40
N ILE A 8 5.12 7.15 -9.91
CA ILE A 8 3.71 7.38 -9.62
C ILE A 8 2.87 7.34 -10.91
N LYS A 9 3.36 7.93 -12.00
CA LYS A 9 2.69 7.84 -13.31
C LYS A 9 2.55 6.39 -13.76
N CYS A 10 3.57 5.58 -13.54
CA CYS A 10 3.53 4.15 -13.86
C CYS A 10 2.48 3.41 -13.04
N LEU A 11 2.39 3.70 -11.74
CA LEU A 11 1.35 3.13 -10.89
C LEU A 11 -0.05 3.50 -11.39
N LYS A 12 -0.28 4.77 -11.67
CA LYS A 12 -1.58 5.27 -12.17
C LYS A 12 -1.95 4.63 -13.51
N LYS A 13 -1.00 4.53 -14.41
CA LYS A 13 -1.20 3.92 -15.73
C LYS A 13 -1.63 2.46 -15.63
N ASN A 14 -1.20 1.76 -14.60
CA ASN A 14 -1.50 0.34 -14.38
C ASN A 14 -2.67 0.12 -13.41
N ASP A 15 -3.49 1.13 -13.18
CA ASP A 15 -4.70 1.08 -12.34
C ASP A 15 -4.42 0.85 -10.85
N PHE A 16 -3.24 1.22 -10.36
CA PHE A 16 -2.93 1.26 -8.95
C PHE A 16 -3.35 2.63 -8.38
N ASN A 17 -4.62 2.75 -8.00
CA ASN A 17 -5.23 4.02 -7.66
C ASN A 17 -5.48 4.21 -6.16
N PHE A 18 -4.95 3.33 -5.32
CA PHE A 18 -5.06 3.41 -3.87
C PHE A 18 -3.75 3.02 -3.22
N VAL A 19 -3.33 3.81 -2.24
CA VAL A 19 -2.05 3.66 -1.56
C VAL A 19 -2.26 3.73 -0.05
N THR A 20 -1.67 2.80 0.68
CA THR A 20 -1.64 2.86 2.15
C THR A 20 -0.29 2.38 2.66
N GLY A 21 0.09 2.81 3.84
CA GLY A 21 1.36 2.38 4.41
C GLY A 21 1.74 3.17 5.65
N VAL A 22 2.95 2.91 6.14
CA VAL A 22 3.51 3.59 7.30
C VAL A 22 4.61 4.55 6.82
N PRO A 23 4.45 5.86 7.05
CA PRO A 23 5.47 6.83 6.67
C PRO A 23 6.79 6.56 7.37
N ASP A 24 7.87 6.81 6.67
CA ASP A 24 9.23 6.66 7.16
C ASP A 24 10.12 7.77 6.60
N SER A 25 11.16 8.14 7.33
CA SER A 25 12.05 9.22 6.93
C SER A 25 12.78 8.94 5.61
N LEU A 26 13.09 7.68 5.33
CA LEU A 26 13.73 7.28 4.07
C LEU A 26 12.75 7.35 2.89
N LEU A 27 11.47 7.26 3.15
CA LEU A 27 10.39 7.32 2.16
C LEU A 27 9.72 8.70 2.12
N LYS A 28 10.28 9.69 2.78
CA LYS A 28 9.66 11.01 2.96
C LYS A 28 9.16 11.63 1.66
N ASN A 29 10.01 11.64 0.64
CA ASN A 29 9.66 12.26 -0.64
C ASN A 29 8.56 11.47 -1.37
N LEU A 30 8.60 10.15 -1.29
CA LEU A 30 7.56 9.30 -1.86
C LEU A 30 6.22 9.50 -1.14
N CYS A 31 6.23 9.53 0.18
CA CYS A 31 5.02 9.76 0.98
C CYS A 31 4.40 11.13 0.68
N PHE A 32 5.24 12.17 0.55
CA PHE A 32 4.78 13.50 0.17
C PHE A 32 4.07 13.51 -1.19
N GLU A 33 4.65 12.85 -2.19
CA GLU A 33 4.03 12.75 -3.52
C GLU A 33 2.76 11.88 -3.51
N PHE A 34 2.71 10.85 -2.70
CA PHE A 34 1.48 10.08 -2.52
C PHE A 34 0.35 10.94 -1.95
N GLU A 35 0.63 11.74 -0.93
CA GLU A 35 -0.36 12.67 -0.38
C GLU A 35 -0.88 13.65 -1.41
N ASN A 36 0.02 14.25 -2.21
CA ASN A 36 -0.35 15.23 -3.21
C ASN A 36 -1.10 14.63 -4.41
N THR A 37 -0.73 13.42 -4.81
CA THR A 37 -1.26 12.81 -6.04
C THR A 37 -2.52 11.97 -5.77
N TYR A 38 -2.51 11.18 -4.71
CA TYR A 38 -3.62 10.27 -4.39
C TYR A 38 -4.67 10.92 -3.47
N LYS A 39 -4.29 11.92 -2.69
CA LYS A 39 -5.22 12.65 -1.81
C LYS A 39 -6.01 11.70 -0.91
N ASN A 40 -7.33 11.64 -1.05
CA ASN A 40 -8.20 10.78 -0.25
C ASN A 40 -8.00 9.28 -0.51
N ASP A 41 -7.33 8.93 -1.60
CA ASP A 41 -6.97 7.54 -1.93
C ASP A 41 -5.61 7.14 -1.35
N HIS A 42 -5.03 7.97 -0.50
CA HIS A 42 -3.86 7.67 0.31
C HIS A 42 -4.24 7.67 1.79
N ILE A 43 -4.06 6.53 2.44
CA ILE A 43 -4.36 6.38 3.87
C ILE A 43 -3.09 6.00 4.62
N THR A 44 -2.71 6.82 5.59
CA THR A 44 -1.62 6.52 6.50
C THR A 44 -2.09 5.54 7.55
N ALA A 45 -1.39 4.41 7.69
CA ALA A 45 -1.72 3.38 8.67
C ALA A 45 -0.90 3.56 9.96
N ALA A 46 -1.44 3.08 11.07
CA ALA A 46 -0.77 3.12 12.37
C ALA A 46 0.41 2.15 12.46
N ASN A 47 0.35 1.04 11.75
CA ASN A 47 1.42 0.05 11.61
C ASN A 47 1.24 -0.75 10.31
N GLU A 48 2.22 -1.56 9.98
CA GLU A 48 2.23 -2.28 8.71
C GLU A 48 1.13 -3.34 8.62
N GLY A 49 0.78 -3.98 9.73
CA GLY A 49 -0.33 -4.92 9.78
C GLY A 49 -1.67 -4.24 9.49
N ALA A 50 -1.88 -3.07 10.04
CA ALA A 50 -3.05 -2.24 9.74
C ALA A 50 -3.10 -1.82 8.26
N ALA A 51 -1.94 -1.50 7.67
CA ALA A 51 -1.86 -1.16 6.25
C ALA A 51 -2.33 -2.34 5.38
N VAL A 52 -1.92 -3.56 5.70
CA VAL A 52 -2.38 -4.76 5.00
C VAL A 52 -3.90 -4.90 5.14
N GLY A 53 -4.44 -4.73 6.35
CA GLY A 53 -5.90 -4.78 6.59
C GLY A 53 -6.67 -3.75 5.76
N ILE A 54 -6.18 -2.52 5.70
CA ILE A 54 -6.78 -1.46 4.89
C ILE A 54 -6.74 -1.84 3.39
N GLY A 55 -5.61 -2.35 2.92
CA GLY A 55 -5.47 -2.78 1.52
C GLY A 55 -6.42 -3.93 1.18
N ILE A 56 -6.57 -4.91 2.08
CA ILE A 56 -7.51 -6.02 1.91
C ILE A 56 -8.95 -5.49 1.80
N GLY A 57 -9.34 -4.59 2.68
CA GLY A 57 -10.67 -3.97 2.63
C GLY A 57 -10.92 -3.23 1.32
N TYR A 58 -9.93 -2.50 0.83
CA TYR A 58 -10.01 -1.84 -0.47
C TYR A 58 -10.24 -2.84 -1.61
N HIS A 59 -9.48 -3.93 -1.63
CA HIS A 59 -9.65 -4.96 -2.67
C HIS A 59 -11.03 -5.61 -2.59
N LEU A 60 -11.48 -5.98 -1.40
CA LEU A 60 -12.79 -6.61 -1.22
C LEU A 60 -13.94 -5.72 -1.69
N LYS A 61 -13.81 -4.41 -1.51
CA LYS A 61 -14.82 -3.46 -1.94
C LYS A 61 -14.77 -3.16 -3.45
N THR A 62 -13.59 -3.04 -4.03
CA THR A 62 -13.42 -2.51 -5.39
C THR A 62 -13.00 -3.55 -6.41
N GLY A 63 -12.46 -4.69 -5.99
CA GLY A 63 -11.82 -5.66 -6.87
C GLY A 63 -10.45 -5.23 -7.40
N LYS A 64 -9.97 -4.03 -7.01
CA LYS A 64 -8.70 -3.47 -7.48
C LYS A 64 -7.56 -3.81 -6.52
N ILE A 65 -6.32 -3.69 -7.00
CA ILE A 65 -5.11 -4.03 -6.24
C ILE A 65 -4.60 -2.80 -5.51
N PRO A 66 -4.46 -2.84 -4.17
CA PRO A 66 -3.86 -1.75 -3.41
C PRO A 66 -2.35 -1.72 -3.53
N VAL A 67 -1.75 -0.55 -3.34
CA VAL A 67 -0.31 -0.41 -3.11
C VAL A 67 -0.10 -0.25 -1.61
N ILE A 68 0.79 -1.07 -1.05
CA ILE A 68 1.17 -0.97 0.36
C ILE A 68 2.66 -0.66 0.43
N TYR A 69 3.01 0.43 1.09
CA TYR A 69 4.40 0.82 1.26
C TYR A 69 4.84 0.75 2.73
N LEU A 70 6.10 0.45 2.93
CA LEU A 70 6.69 0.35 4.27
C LEU A 70 8.21 0.43 4.15
N GLN A 71 8.88 0.72 5.25
CA GLN A 71 10.31 0.51 5.33
C GLN A 71 10.63 -0.98 5.54
N ASN A 72 11.82 -1.39 5.17
CA ASN A 72 12.23 -2.80 5.23
C ASN A 72 12.07 -3.43 6.62
N SER A 73 12.37 -2.69 7.68
CA SER A 73 12.22 -3.20 9.07
C SER A 73 10.77 -3.46 9.48
N GLY A 74 9.80 -2.89 8.76
CA GLY A 74 8.37 -3.11 9.02
C GLY A 74 7.81 -4.39 8.44
N LEU A 75 8.58 -5.10 7.60
CA LEU A 75 8.10 -6.30 6.90
C LEU A 75 7.59 -7.37 7.85
N GLY A 76 8.23 -7.55 9.01
CA GLY A 76 7.78 -8.53 10.01
C GLY A 76 6.35 -8.31 10.49
N ASN A 77 5.91 -7.07 10.57
CA ASN A 77 4.55 -6.72 11.00
C ASN A 77 3.48 -7.07 9.96
N MET A 78 3.87 -7.28 8.71
CA MET A 78 2.96 -7.68 7.64
C MET A 78 2.77 -9.20 7.53
N VAL A 79 3.68 -9.98 8.05
CA VAL A 79 3.70 -11.45 7.86
C VAL A 79 2.39 -12.07 8.34
N ASN A 80 1.95 -11.77 9.56
CA ASN A 80 0.71 -12.33 10.11
C ASN A 80 -0.51 -11.99 9.24
N PRO A 81 -0.85 -10.71 8.98
CA PRO A 81 -2.03 -10.42 8.19
C PRO A 81 -1.96 -10.93 6.75
N ILE A 82 -0.76 -10.97 6.13
CA ILE A 82 -0.62 -11.56 4.80
C ILE A 82 -0.95 -13.05 4.84
N LEU A 83 -0.35 -13.80 5.75
CA LEU A 83 -0.57 -15.24 5.85
C LEU A 83 -2.00 -15.58 6.32
N SER A 84 -2.60 -14.75 7.17
CA SER A 84 -3.93 -15.02 7.74
C SER A 84 -5.07 -14.58 6.83
N LEU A 85 -4.93 -13.46 6.12
CA LEU A 85 -6.02 -12.83 5.41
C LEU A 85 -5.86 -12.86 3.88
N ALA A 86 -4.66 -12.68 3.37
CA ALA A 86 -4.43 -12.68 1.92
C ALA A 86 -4.28 -14.10 1.34
N ASP A 87 -4.19 -15.11 2.19
CA ASP A 87 -4.08 -16.51 1.77
C ASP A 87 -5.19 -16.89 0.79
N PRO A 88 -4.88 -17.63 -0.29
CA PRO A 88 -5.89 -18.08 -1.26
C PRO A 88 -7.06 -18.85 -0.67
N LYS A 89 -6.87 -19.49 0.48
CA LYS A 89 -7.94 -20.23 1.17
C LYS A 89 -8.83 -19.35 2.04
N VAL A 90 -8.48 -18.08 2.23
CA VAL A 90 -9.26 -17.12 3.04
C VAL A 90 -9.90 -16.10 2.11
N PHE A 91 -9.22 -15.04 1.73
CA PHE A 91 -9.76 -14.01 0.84
C PHE A 91 -9.12 -13.96 -0.54
N ASN A 92 -8.01 -14.66 -0.74
CA ASN A 92 -7.28 -14.68 -2.02
C ASN A 92 -7.00 -13.26 -2.55
N ILE A 93 -6.37 -12.43 -1.73
CA ILE A 93 -6.14 -11.01 -2.05
C ILE A 93 -4.81 -10.82 -2.77
N PRO A 94 -4.80 -10.24 -3.97
CA PRO A 94 -3.57 -9.77 -4.60
C PRO A 94 -3.12 -8.47 -3.94
N LEU A 95 -1.82 -8.43 -3.61
CA LEU A 95 -1.18 -7.26 -3.00
C LEU A 95 0.06 -6.87 -3.81
#